data_c3f2bf35273b3d8ffdbe290662d55ffa
#
_entry.id   c3f2bf35273b3d8ffdbe290662d55ffa
#
_cell.length_a   1.000
_cell.length_b   1.000
_cell.length_c   1.000
_cell.angle_alpha   90.00
_cell.angle_beta   90.00
_cell.angle_gamma   90.00
#
_symmetry.space_group_name_H-M   'P 1'
#
loop_
_entity.id
_entity.type
_entity.pdbx_description
1 polymer ?
#
loop_
_entity_poly.entity_id
_entity_poly.type
_entity_poly.pdbx_seq_one_letter_code
_entity_poly.pdbx_strand_id
1 'polypeptide(L)'
;MQELWGSSHLSAGHAAYLETLYEIYITTPENLSKEWSDFFLNLPSEQGRNGEISHQSVINEFKNLSRGAVSAKEEIDERQGKVIRLIQSYRNRGHQEATLDPLDMMDRNPIEDLKIEFHGLSEDDLDTEFYTDTFNSGSKKSSLKNILDDLRRIYCGNIGIEYNYIMNSNERRWFQKKFESKIESYSFSKDEKLHIYERLNSAEGLAKYLAAKYPGMKRFGIDGSESLVPLVDAVIQNCGSLGANQICFGMAHRGRLNLLVNVLGKFPADLFSAFDESGELEGANTGDVKYHLGFSSNINTPGGE
;
A
#
# COMPACT_ATOMS: atom_id res chain seq x y z
N MET A 1 33.76 -22.62 23.49
CA MET A 1 34.73 -21.80 22.72
C MET A 1 36.06 -22.52 22.43
N GLN A 2 36.57 -23.39 23.29
CA GLN A 2 37.77 -24.18 22.98
C GLN A 2 37.53 -25.26 21.91
N GLU A 3 36.35 -25.84 21.80
CA GLU A 3 36.00 -26.84 20.77
C GLU A 3 35.88 -26.25 19.35
N LEU A 4 35.54 -24.97 19.22
CA LEU A 4 35.45 -24.27 17.91
C LEU A 4 36.84 -23.93 17.32
N TRP A 5 37.88 -23.93 18.12
CA TRP A 5 39.26 -23.67 17.66
C TRP A 5 39.94 -24.91 17.06
N GLY A 6 39.47 -26.12 17.41
CA GLY A 6 39.95 -27.37 16.83
C GLY A 6 39.58 -27.58 15.36
N SER A 7 38.54 -26.87 14.86
CA SER A 7 38.06 -26.98 13.49
C SER A 7 38.41 -25.75 12.60
N SER A 8 39.29 -24.87 13.08
CA SER A 8 39.65 -23.63 12.35
C SER A 8 40.42 -23.86 11.03
N HIS A 9 40.99 -25.05 10.83
CA HIS A 9 41.59 -25.47 9.57
C HIS A 9 40.57 -25.91 8.52
N LEU A 10 39.29 -26.03 8.88
CA LEU A 10 38.15 -26.25 7.99
C LEU A 10 37.61 -24.92 7.40
N SER A 11 38.51 -24.02 6.98
CA SER A 11 38.12 -22.77 6.38
C SER A 11 37.42 -22.99 5.01
N ALA A 12 36.47 -22.10 4.68
CA ALA A 12 35.59 -22.20 3.50
C ALA A 12 36.32 -22.49 2.15
N GLY A 13 37.60 -22.22 2.03
CA GLY A 13 38.38 -22.46 0.83
C GLY A 13 38.66 -23.97 0.53
N HIS A 14 38.49 -24.86 1.49
CA HIS A 14 38.76 -26.29 1.33
C HIS A 14 37.51 -27.17 1.49
N ALA A 15 36.34 -26.59 1.62
CA ALA A 15 35.08 -27.32 1.87
C ALA A 15 34.81 -28.40 0.81
N ALA A 16 34.98 -28.09 -0.47
CA ALA A 16 34.75 -29.03 -1.57
C ALA A 16 35.74 -30.22 -1.56
N TYR A 17 36.99 -30.00 -1.14
CA TYR A 17 37.98 -31.04 -1.00
C TYR A 17 37.65 -31.96 0.18
N LEU A 18 37.29 -31.40 1.31
CA LEU A 18 36.87 -32.14 2.50
C LEU A 18 35.61 -32.97 2.25
N GLU A 19 34.65 -32.40 1.52
CA GLU A 19 33.43 -33.12 1.10
C GLU A 19 33.76 -34.30 0.21
N THR A 20 34.73 -34.17 -0.70
CA THR A 20 35.18 -35.28 -1.53
C THR A 20 35.85 -36.40 -0.68
N LEU A 21 36.68 -36.06 0.29
CA LEU A 21 37.32 -37.02 1.20
C LEU A 21 36.28 -37.70 2.09
N TYR A 22 35.25 -36.97 2.55
CA TYR A 22 34.17 -37.50 3.36
C TYR A 22 33.28 -38.48 2.55
N GLU A 23 32.99 -38.17 1.29
CA GLU A 23 32.31 -39.14 0.40
C GLU A 23 33.10 -40.43 0.18
N ILE A 24 34.46 -40.36 0.05
CA ILE A 24 35.31 -41.52 -0.03
C ILE A 24 35.26 -42.30 1.30
N TYR A 25 35.23 -41.60 2.44
CA TYR A 25 35.13 -42.25 3.76
C TYR A 25 33.83 -43.04 3.91
N ILE A 26 32.70 -42.54 3.39
CA ILE A 26 31.39 -43.21 3.44
C ILE A 26 31.29 -44.35 2.44
N THR A 27 31.79 -44.16 1.21
CA THR A 27 31.52 -45.06 0.07
C THR A 27 32.62 -46.10 -0.15
N THR A 28 33.87 -45.73 0.03
CA THR A 28 35.06 -46.59 -0.23
C THR A 28 36.19 -46.28 0.77
N PRO A 29 36.00 -46.58 2.07
CA PRO A 29 36.93 -46.20 3.13
C PRO A 29 38.37 -46.77 2.96
N GLU A 30 38.51 -47.86 2.21
CA GLU A 30 39.79 -48.45 1.87
C GLU A 30 40.69 -47.56 0.99
N ASN A 31 40.12 -46.61 0.30
CA ASN A 31 40.84 -45.68 -0.56
C ASN A 31 41.24 -44.38 0.15
N LEU A 32 40.95 -44.26 1.45
CA LEU A 32 41.27 -43.09 2.26
C LEU A 32 42.55 -43.31 3.06
N SER A 33 43.39 -42.27 3.22
CA SER A 33 44.55 -42.36 4.09
C SER A 33 44.14 -42.55 5.57
N LYS A 34 44.96 -43.25 6.35
CA LYS A 34 44.67 -43.54 7.74
C LYS A 34 44.44 -42.25 8.57
N GLU A 35 45.15 -41.18 8.25
CA GLU A 35 45.00 -39.89 8.93
C GLU A 35 43.61 -39.27 8.74
N TRP A 36 43.10 -39.31 7.54
CA TRP A 36 41.76 -38.82 7.24
C TRP A 36 40.67 -39.73 7.77
N SER A 37 40.88 -41.03 7.74
CA SER A 37 39.96 -42.01 8.32
C SER A 37 39.83 -41.81 9.84
N ASP A 38 40.95 -41.62 10.54
CA ASP A 38 40.95 -41.32 11.99
C ASP A 38 40.32 -39.97 12.29
N PHE A 39 40.51 -38.98 11.41
CA PHE A 39 39.90 -37.66 11.56
C PHE A 39 38.37 -37.74 11.48
N PHE A 40 37.81 -38.38 10.45
CA PHE A 40 36.34 -38.51 10.29
C PHE A 40 35.73 -39.43 11.36
N LEU A 41 36.48 -40.40 11.87
CA LEU A 41 36.02 -41.28 12.95
C LEU A 41 35.81 -40.52 14.27
N ASN A 42 36.61 -39.48 14.51
CA ASN A 42 36.60 -38.69 15.74
C ASN A 42 35.72 -37.44 15.68
N LEU A 43 35.04 -37.19 14.56
CA LEU A 43 34.07 -36.10 14.49
C LEU A 43 32.85 -36.40 15.41
N PRO A 44 32.40 -35.41 16.20
CA PRO A 44 31.18 -35.57 17.01
C PRO A 44 29.97 -35.82 16.11
N SER A 45 29.38 -37.02 16.15
CA SER A 45 28.14 -37.31 15.47
C SER A 45 26.98 -37.29 16.48
N GLU A 46 26.01 -36.43 16.26
CA GLU A 46 24.82 -36.36 17.12
C GLU A 46 23.84 -37.54 16.90
N GLN A 47 24.00 -38.28 15.82
CA GLN A 47 23.18 -39.48 15.52
C GLN A 47 24.11 -40.63 15.10
N GLY A 48 24.00 -41.80 15.77
CA GLY A 48 24.86 -42.95 15.50
C GLY A 48 24.94 -43.30 14.02
N ARG A 49 26.03 -43.92 13.60
CA ARG A 49 26.51 -44.26 12.24
C ARG A 49 25.49 -44.85 11.23
N ASN A 50 24.25 -45.10 11.62
CA ASN A 50 23.25 -45.76 10.77
C ASN A 50 22.36 -44.79 9.99
N GLY A 51 22.63 -43.48 9.98
CA GLY A 51 21.81 -42.47 9.33
C GLY A 51 22.50 -41.57 8.31
N GLU A 52 23.81 -41.75 8.07
CA GLU A 52 24.53 -40.90 7.12
C GLU A 52 24.33 -41.38 5.67
N ILE A 53 23.77 -40.50 4.85
CA ILE A 53 23.49 -40.77 3.44
C ILE A 53 24.54 -40.07 2.60
N SER A 54 25.06 -40.74 1.57
CA SER A 54 25.97 -40.15 0.60
C SER A 54 25.42 -38.84 0.03
N HIS A 55 26.18 -37.74 0.18
CA HIS A 55 25.83 -36.44 -0.37
C HIS A 55 25.71 -36.48 -1.89
N GLN A 56 26.44 -37.38 -2.58
CA GLN A 56 26.35 -37.56 -4.03
C GLN A 56 24.95 -38.01 -4.46
N SER A 57 24.29 -38.85 -3.67
CA SER A 57 22.90 -39.26 -3.98
C SER A 57 21.94 -38.07 -3.89
N VAL A 58 22.06 -37.23 -2.86
CA VAL A 58 21.29 -36.00 -2.67
C VAL A 58 21.60 -34.98 -3.76
N ILE A 59 22.87 -34.76 -4.07
CA ILE A 59 23.29 -33.87 -5.17
C ILE A 59 22.73 -34.33 -6.51
N ASN A 60 22.73 -35.65 -6.78
CA ASN A 60 22.17 -36.20 -8.01
C ASN A 60 20.63 -36.10 -8.03
N GLU A 61 19.98 -36.26 -6.90
CA GLU A 61 18.54 -36.05 -6.78
C GLU A 61 18.16 -34.59 -7.04
N PHE A 62 18.89 -33.62 -6.48
CA PHE A 62 18.73 -32.21 -6.80
C PHE A 62 19.04 -31.86 -8.26
N LYS A 63 20.08 -32.47 -8.86
CA LYS A 63 20.37 -32.32 -10.30
C LYS A 63 19.26 -32.90 -11.17
N ASN A 64 18.64 -34.00 -10.75
CA ASN A 64 17.53 -34.61 -11.45
C ASN A 64 16.22 -33.84 -11.25
N LEU A 65 15.97 -33.29 -10.06
CA LEU A 65 14.86 -32.35 -9.80
C LEU A 65 15.03 -31.09 -10.65
N SER A 66 16.21 -30.51 -10.75
CA SER A 66 16.46 -29.36 -11.60
C SER A 66 16.29 -29.70 -13.10
N ARG A 67 16.63 -30.91 -13.54
CA ARG A 67 16.40 -31.39 -14.91
C ARG A 67 14.94 -31.77 -15.18
N GLY A 68 14.20 -32.27 -14.17
CA GLY A 68 12.77 -32.57 -14.29
C GLY A 68 11.88 -31.33 -14.24
N ALA A 69 12.32 -30.26 -13.56
CA ALA A 69 11.65 -28.96 -13.56
C ALA A 69 11.85 -28.16 -14.85
N VAL A 70 12.74 -28.62 -15.74
CA VAL A 70 13.04 -27.98 -17.06
C VAL A 70 12.24 -28.63 -18.20
N SER A 71 11.16 -29.36 -17.91
CA SER A 71 10.23 -29.86 -18.94
C SER A 71 9.02 -28.93 -19.15
N ALA A 72 9.21 -27.64 -19.09
CA ALA A 72 8.50 -26.58 -19.81
C ALA A 72 9.32 -25.32 -19.53
N LYS A 73 10.44 -25.12 -20.25
CA LYS A 73 10.95 -23.79 -20.51
C LYS A 73 9.86 -23.08 -21.34
N GLU A 74 8.88 -22.48 -20.70
CA GLU A 74 8.37 -21.23 -21.21
C GLU A 74 9.62 -20.32 -21.18
N GLU A 75 10.18 -20.02 -22.34
CA GLU A 75 11.23 -19.02 -22.47
C GLU A 75 10.67 -17.75 -21.82
N ILE A 76 11.20 -17.41 -20.64
CA ILE A 76 10.81 -16.15 -20.00
C ILE A 76 11.33 -15.07 -20.95
N ASP A 77 10.42 -14.37 -21.59
CA ASP A 77 10.74 -13.27 -22.47
C ASP A 77 11.62 -12.26 -21.71
N GLU A 78 12.78 -11.92 -22.26
CA GLU A 78 13.72 -10.97 -21.63
C GLU A 78 13.03 -9.63 -21.30
N ARG A 79 11.95 -9.29 -22.00
CA ARG A 79 11.13 -8.09 -21.78
C ARG A 79 10.27 -8.19 -20.52
N GLN A 80 10.07 -9.37 -19.94
CA GLN A 80 9.27 -9.54 -18.71
C GLN A 80 9.77 -8.65 -17.56
N GLY A 81 11.08 -8.56 -17.37
CA GLY A 81 11.68 -7.68 -16.37
C GLY A 81 11.41 -6.19 -16.64
N LYS A 82 11.28 -5.78 -17.91
CA LYS A 82 10.94 -4.41 -18.31
C LYS A 82 9.50 -4.08 -17.94
N VAL A 83 8.56 -5.00 -18.20
CA VAL A 83 7.14 -4.86 -17.83
C VAL A 83 6.95 -4.77 -16.32
N ILE A 84 7.68 -5.57 -15.54
CA ILE A 84 7.63 -5.48 -14.07
C ILE A 84 8.10 -4.10 -13.59
N ARG A 85 9.17 -3.54 -14.18
CA ARG A 85 9.64 -2.18 -13.84
C ARG A 85 8.60 -1.11 -14.21
N LEU A 86 7.96 -1.23 -15.38
CA LEU A 86 6.87 -0.33 -15.79
C LEU A 86 5.71 -0.35 -14.78
N ILE A 87 5.25 -1.53 -14.36
CA ILE A 87 4.22 -1.68 -13.32
C ILE A 87 4.64 -0.96 -12.02
N GLN A 88 5.90 -1.13 -11.59
CA GLN A 88 6.40 -0.45 -10.39
C GLN A 88 6.48 1.06 -10.55
N SER A 89 6.80 1.56 -11.75
CA SER A 89 6.78 3.01 -12.03
C SER A 89 5.39 3.60 -11.88
N TYR A 90 4.35 2.94 -12.41
CA TYR A 90 2.97 3.38 -12.21
C TYR A 90 2.56 3.35 -10.72
N ARG A 91 2.94 2.32 -9.97
CA ARG A 91 2.69 2.25 -8.51
C ARG A 91 3.35 3.37 -7.73
N ASN A 92 4.51 3.83 -8.19
CA ASN A 92 5.29 4.89 -7.53
C ASN A 92 4.88 6.29 -7.96
N ARG A 93 4.58 6.49 -9.25
CA ARG A 93 4.48 7.81 -9.86
C ARG A 93 3.21 8.06 -10.65
N GLY A 94 2.34 7.05 -10.84
CA GLY A 94 1.12 7.20 -11.64
C GLY A 94 0.21 8.32 -11.14
N HIS A 95 0.17 8.56 -9.81
CA HIS A 95 -0.60 9.64 -9.21
C HIS A 95 -0.18 11.04 -9.73
N GLN A 96 1.04 11.20 -10.23
CA GLN A 96 1.52 12.48 -10.79
C GLN A 96 0.89 12.79 -12.16
N GLU A 97 0.40 11.77 -12.89
CA GLU A 97 -0.41 11.93 -14.10
C GLU A 97 -1.92 11.78 -13.85
N ALA A 98 -2.32 11.56 -12.58
CA ALA A 98 -3.73 11.41 -12.25
C ALA A 98 -4.52 12.71 -12.52
N THR A 99 -5.74 12.57 -13.03
CA THR A 99 -6.64 13.68 -13.40
C THR A 99 -7.30 14.23 -12.13
N LEU A 100 -6.52 14.95 -11.31
CA LEU A 100 -6.96 15.50 -10.02
C LEU A 100 -7.49 16.93 -10.13
N ASP A 101 -7.28 17.58 -11.24
CA ASP A 101 -7.74 18.95 -11.50
C ASP A 101 -8.93 18.93 -12.48
N PRO A 102 -10.17 19.04 -11.97
CA PRO A 102 -11.35 18.98 -12.82
C PRO A 102 -11.52 20.23 -13.73
N LEU A 103 -10.77 21.29 -13.47
CA LEU A 103 -10.79 22.52 -14.25
C LEU A 103 -9.66 22.59 -15.27
N ASP A 104 -8.77 21.61 -15.26
CA ASP A 104 -7.60 21.49 -16.16
C ASP A 104 -6.75 22.79 -16.22
N MET A 105 -6.52 23.39 -15.03
CA MET A 105 -5.76 24.62 -14.87
C MET A 105 -4.28 24.39 -14.59
N MET A 106 -3.89 23.14 -14.32
CA MET A 106 -2.51 22.77 -14.01
C MET A 106 -1.78 22.26 -15.25
N ASP A 107 -0.68 22.92 -15.61
CA ASP A 107 0.25 22.36 -16.58
C ASP A 107 0.95 21.14 -15.99
N ARG A 108 0.82 20.01 -16.65
CA ARG A 108 1.45 18.74 -16.25
C ARG A 108 2.53 18.35 -17.22
N ASN A 109 3.72 18.14 -16.73
CA ASN A 109 4.78 17.56 -17.53
C ASN A 109 4.61 16.05 -17.57
N PRO A 110 4.67 15.42 -18.76
CA PRO A 110 4.64 13.96 -18.86
C PRO A 110 5.76 13.33 -18.03
N ILE A 111 5.44 12.25 -17.34
CA ILE A 111 6.41 11.51 -16.52
C ILE A 111 7.09 10.46 -17.38
N GLU A 112 8.38 10.63 -17.61
CA GLU A 112 9.16 9.74 -18.49
C GLU A 112 9.09 8.27 -18.04
N ASP A 113 9.15 8.01 -16.74
CA ASP A 113 9.11 6.66 -16.16
C ASP A 113 7.78 5.91 -16.43
N LEU A 114 6.73 6.60 -16.88
CA LEU A 114 5.44 5.98 -17.23
C LEU A 114 5.33 5.64 -18.71
N LYS A 115 6.32 6.03 -19.51
CA LYS A 115 6.39 5.69 -20.92
C LYS A 115 7.03 4.32 -21.14
N ILE A 116 6.52 3.55 -22.10
CA ILE A 116 7.04 2.22 -22.40
C ILE A 116 8.48 2.29 -22.94
N GLU A 117 8.79 3.33 -23.70
CA GLU A 117 10.10 3.55 -24.31
C GLU A 117 11.20 3.72 -23.27
N PHE A 118 10.89 4.37 -22.14
CA PHE A 118 11.80 4.52 -20.99
C PHE A 118 12.29 3.18 -20.45
N HIS A 119 11.43 2.16 -20.53
CA HIS A 119 11.76 0.79 -20.11
C HIS A 119 12.37 -0.04 -21.24
N GLY A 120 12.54 0.54 -22.44
CA GLY A 120 13.04 -0.17 -23.62
C GLY A 120 12.03 -1.17 -24.17
N LEU A 121 10.74 -0.86 -24.05
CA LEU A 121 9.61 -1.47 -24.75
C LEU A 121 9.20 -0.56 -25.90
N SER A 122 8.43 -1.08 -26.85
CA SER A 122 7.98 -0.36 -28.03
C SER A 122 6.50 -0.64 -28.32
N GLU A 123 5.91 0.10 -29.26
CA GLU A 123 4.54 -0.15 -29.71
C GLU A 123 4.38 -1.56 -30.31
N ASP A 124 5.43 -2.14 -30.88
CA ASP A 124 5.41 -3.51 -31.42
C ASP A 124 5.22 -4.57 -30.32
N ASP A 125 5.47 -4.21 -29.06
CA ASP A 125 5.32 -5.09 -27.92
C ASP A 125 3.89 -5.11 -27.35
N LEU A 126 3.00 -4.21 -27.77
CA LEU A 126 1.67 -3.99 -27.19
C LEU A 126 0.78 -5.23 -27.19
N ASP A 127 0.87 -6.05 -28.23
CA ASP A 127 0.07 -7.27 -28.37
C ASP A 127 0.77 -8.51 -27.75
N THR A 128 2.01 -8.35 -27.28
CA THR A 128 2.75 -9.44 -26.61
C THR A 128 2.19 -9.69 -25.21
N GLU A 129 1.99 -10.98 -24.86
CA GLU A 129 1.52 -11.39 -23.54
C GLU A 129 2.67 -11.51 -22.55
N PHE A 130 2.49 -10.89 -21.37
CA PHE A 130 3.41 -10.94 -20.24
C PHE A 130 2.72 -11.45 -18.99
N TYR A 131 3.50 -12.05 -18.09
CA TYR A 131 3.00 -12.37 -16.76
C TYR A 131 2.72 -11.10 -15.98
N THR A 132 1.55 -11.05 -15.38
CA THR A 132 1.14 -9.92 -14.52
C THR A 132 1.67 -10.03 -13.09
N ASP A 133 2.08 -11.24 -12.67
CA ASP A 133 2.67 -11.58 -11.37
C ASP A 133 1.96 -10.93 -10.18
N THR A 134 2.55 -9.84 -9.68
CA THR A 134 2.01 -9.11 -8.52
C THR A 134 0.93 -8.08 -8.89
N PHE A 135 0.72 -7.83 -10.19
CA PHE A 135 -0.33 -6.93 -10.66
C PHE A 135 -1.64 -7.68 -10.83
N ASN A 136 -2.62 -7.34 -10.02
CA ASN A 136 -3.88 -8.09 -9.94
C ASN A 136 -4.88 -7.64 -11.00
N SER A 137 -4.55 -7.88 -12.28
CA SER A 137 -5.42 -7.59 -13.43
C SER A 137 -6.49 -8.68 -13.68
N GLY A 138 -6.67 -9.63 -12.74
CA GLY A 138 -7.62 -10.74 -12.88
C GLY A 138 -7.10 -11.93 -13.69
N SER A 139 -6.00 -11.79 -14.43
CA SER A 139 -5.38 -12.84 -15.25
C SER A 139 -3.90 -13.01 -14.90
N LYS A 140 -3.38 -14.24 -15.03
CA LYS A 140 -1.94 -14.51 -14.83
C LYS A 140 -1.07 -13.95 -15.96
N LYS A 141 -1.62 -13.85 -17.19
CA LYS A 141 -0.98 -13.26 -18.37
C LYS A 141 -1.93 -12.26 -19.00
N SER A 142 -1.40 -11.18 -19.52
CA SER A 142 -2.16 -10.16 -20.25
C SER A 142 -1.27 -9.48 -21.28
N SER A 143 -1.84 -8.96 -22.35
CA SER A 143 -1.08 -8.16 -23.33
C SER A 143 -0.55 -6.87 -22.67
N LEU A 144 0.59 -6.38 -23.14
CA LEU A 144 1.16 -5.13 -22.66
C LEU A 144 0.16 -3.97 -22.76
N LYS A 145 -0.64 -3.94 -23.83
CA LYS A 145 -1.71 -2.96 -24.02
C LYS A 145 -2.72 -2.99 -22.89
N ASN A 146 -3.25 -4.17 -22.54
CA ASN A 146 -4.22 -4.31 -21.45
C ASN A 146 -3.60 -3.95 -20.10
N ILE A 147 -2.33 -4.33 -19.87
CA ILE A 147 -1.60 -3.95 -18.65
C ILE A 147 -1.51 -2.42 -18.55
N LEU A 148 -1.17 -1.72 -19.64
CA LEU A 148 -1.08 -0.27 -19.67
C LEU A 148 -2.43 0.40 -19.43
N ASP A 149 -3.48 -0.10 -20.08
CA ASP A 149 -4.84 0.43 -19.93
C ASP A 149 -5.32 0.29 -18.47
N ASP A 150 -5.06 -0.86 -17.86
CA ASP A 150 -5.36 -1.09 -16.45
C ASP A 150 -4.53 -0.19 -15.53
N LEU A 151 -3.22 -0.07 -15.76
CA LEU A 151 -2.34 0.79 -14.97
C LEU A 151 -2.77 2.26 -15.04
N ARG A 152 -3.08 2.76 -16.23
CA ARG A 152 -3.57 4.13 -16.43
C ARG A 152 -4.91 4.35 -15.74
N ARG A 153 -5.84 3.41 -15.88
CA ARG A 153 -7.15 3.47 -15.23
C ARG A 153 -7.03 3.50 -13.70
N ILE A 154 -6.13 2.70 -13.14
CA ILE A 154 -5.94 2.59 -11.69
C ILE A 154 -5.17 3.78 -11.12
N TYR A 155 -4.02 4.12 -11.71
CA TYR A 155 -3.06 5.04 -11.10
C TYR A 155 -3.10 6.46 -11.68
N CYS A 156 -3.68 6.65 -12.87
CA CYS A 156 -3.77 7.96 -13.54
C CYS A 156 -5.22 8.46 -13.70
N GLY A 157 -6.19 7.81 -13.05
CA GLY A 157 -7.58 8.23 -13.04
C GLY A 157 -7.84 9.47 -12.17
N ASN A 158 -9.09 9.63 -11.71
CA ASN A 158 -9.51 10.79 -10.90
C ASN A 158 -9.12 10.67 -9.41
N ILE A 159 -8.36 9.67 -9.04
CA ILE A 159 -7.89 9.43 -7.67
C ILE A 159 -6.37 9.27 -7.70
N GLY A 160 -5.66 10.10 -6.98
CA GLY A 160 -4.23 9.96 -6.75
C GLY A 160 -3.96 8.93 -5.66
N ILE A 161 -3.20 7.89 -5.98
CA ILE A 161 -2.94 6.77 -5.07
C ILE A 161 -1.46 6.76 -4.69
N GLU A 162 -1.18 6.99 -3.43
CA GLU A 162 0.17 7.01 -2.85
C GLU A 162 0.21 6.11 -1.62
N TYR A 163 0.89 4.97 -1.69
CA TYR A 163 1.02 4.01 -0.57
C TYR A 163 2.39 3.36 -0.46
N ASN A 164 3.28 3.55 -1.43
CA ASN A 164 4.57 2.86 -1.46
C ASN A 164 5.53 3.29 -0.35
N TYR A 165 5.30 4.44 0.29
CA TYR A 165 6.03 4.91 1.47
C TYR A 165 5.70 4.13 2.75
N ILE A 166 4.64 3.32 2.76
CA ILE A 166 4.25 2.51 3.92
C ILE A 166 5.33 1.47 4.21
N MET A 167 5.95 1.56 5.39
CA MET A 167 7.07 0.69 5.78
C MET A 167 6.65 -0.75 6.03
N ASN A 168 5.46 -0.95 6.61
CA ASN A 168 4.91 -2.28 6.84
C ASN A 168 4.53 -2.94 5.51
N SER A 169 5.23 -4.02 5.16
CA SER A 169 5.01 -4.72 3.89
C SER A 169 3.62 -5.35 3.76
N ASN A 170 3.00 -5.78 4.88
CA ASN A 170 1.66 -6.38 4.85
C ASN A 170 0.59 -5.32 4.59
N GLU A 171 0.70 -4.15 5.23
CA GLU A 171 -0.19 -3.01 4.99
C GLU A 171 -0.04 -2.51 3.56
N ARG A 172 1.19 -2.32 3.08
CA ARG A 172 1.45 -1.89 1.69
C ARG A 172 0.85 -2.85 0.67
N ARG A 173 1.00 -4.18 0.86
CA ARG A 173 0.40 -5.20 -0.02
C ARG A 173 -1.13 -5.20 0.06
N TRP A 174 -1.69 -4.90 1.24
CA TRP A 174 -3.13 -4.80 1.39
C TRP A 174 -3.70 -3.63 0.58
N PHE A 175 -3.09 -2.43 0.65
CA PHE A 175 -3.46 -1.28 -0.18
C PHE A 175 -3.32 -1.60 -1.67
N GLN A 176 -2.18 -2.14 -2.08
CA GLN A 176 -1.94 -2.56 -3.46
C GLN A 176 -3.05 -3.48 -3.97
N LYS A 177 -3.34 -4.55 -3.25
CA LYS A 177 -4.40 -5.50 -3.60
C LYS A 177 -5.77 -4.82 -3.65
N LYS A 178 -6.05 -3.92 -2.72
CA LYS A 178 -7.33 -3.22 -2.64
C LYS A 178 -7.56 -2.33 -3.85
N PHE A 179 -6.56 -1.56 -4.25
CA PHE A 179 -6.65 -0.66 -5.39
C PHE A 179 -6.64 -1.42 -6.73
N GLU A 180 -5.76 -2.40 -6.89
CA GLU A 180 -5.64 -3.15 -8.14
C GLU A 180 -6.81 -4.11 -8.40
N SER A 181 -7.56 -4.55 -7.37
CA SER A 181 -8.68 -5.49 -7.53
C SER A 181 -10.06 -4.86 -7.66
N LYS A 182 -10.24 -3.59 -7.31
CA LYS A 182 -11.58 -3.00 -7.13
C LYS A 182 -11.87 -1.72 -7.91
N ILE A 183 -10.92 -1.22 -8.71
CA ILE A 183 -11.18 0.02 -9.46
C ILE A 183 -12.01 -0.22 -10.74
N GLU A 184 -12.61 -1.37 -10.88
CA GLU A 184 -13.59 -1.62 -11.96
C GLU A 184 -14.86 -0.80 -11.81
N SER A 185 -14.77 0.50 -11.68
CA SER A 185 -15.94 1.39 -11.65
C SER A 185 -16.73 1.40 -10.33
N TYR A 186 -16.18 2.03 -9.28
CA TYR A 186 -17.08 2.57 -8.26
C TYR A 186 -17.88 3.71 -8.90
N SER A 187 -19.14 3.45 -9.19
CA SER A 187 -20.09 4.47 -9.63
C SER A 187 -21.08 4.73 -8.50
N PHE A 188 -21.12 5.97 -8.04
CA PHE A 188 -22.15 6.38 -7.07
C PHE A 188 -23.55 6.15 -7.63
N SER A 189 -24.40 5.54 -6.83
CA SER A 189 -25.83 5.45 -7.09
C SER A 189 -26.46 6.86 -7.14
N LYS A 190 -27.69 6.95 -7.62
CA LYS A 190 -28.43 8.22 -7.64
C LYS A 190 -28.58 8.79 -6.23
N ASP A 191 -28.89 7.95 -5.25
CA ASP A 191 -29.13 8.38 -3.87
C ASP A 191 -27.84 8.84 -3.20
N GLU A 192 -26.73 8.16 -3.41
CA GLU A 192 -25.42 8.60 -2.94
C GLU A 192 -25.03 9.96 -3.55
N LYS A 193 -25.26 10.16 -4.85
CA LYS A 193 -24.99 11.45 -5.50
C LYS A 193 -25.85 12.57 -4.95
N LEU A 194 -27.14 12.31 -4.68
CA LEU A 194 -28.03 13.29 -4.04
C LEU A 194 -27.57 13.62 -2.62
N HIS A 195 -27.20 12.62 -1.84
CA HIS A 195 -26.68 12.81 -0.51
C HIS A 195 -25.39 13.65 -0.50
N ILE A 196 -24.44 13.35 -1.37
CA ILE A 196 -23.21 14.15 -1.54
C ILE A 196 -23.57 15.60 -1.90
N TYR A 197 -24.49 15.79 -2.84
CA TYR A 197 -24.94 17.13 -3.25
C TYR A 197 -25.56 17.91 -2.10
N GLU A 198 -26.42 17.27 -1.31
CA GLU A 198 -27.04 17.89 -0.13
C GLU A 198 -25.99 18.32 0.89
N ARG A 199 -24.97 17.47 1.15
CA ARG A 199 -23.88 17.79 2.06
C ARG A 199 -23.01 18.95 1.57
N LEU A 200 -22.71 18.99 0.27
CA LEU A 200 -21.98 20.10 -0.35
C LEU A 200 -22.78 21.41 -0.26
N ASN A 201 -24.07 21.36 -0.58
CA ASN A 201 -24.94 22.53 -0.49
C ASN A 201 -25.09 23.04 0.94
N SER A 202 -25.18 22.15 1.93
CA SER A 202 -25.23 22.51 3.35
C SER A 202 -23.92 23.16 3.80
N ALA A 203 -22.78 22.65 3.35
CA ALA A 203 -21.45 23.19 3.65
C ALA A 203 -21.31 24.63 3.12
N GLU A 204 -21.66 24.85 1.86
CA GLU A 204 -21.62 26.17 1.23
C GLU A 204 -22.66 27.12 1.86
N GLY A 205 -23.87 26.64 2.11
CA GLY A 205 -24.95 27.41 2.71
C GLY A 205 -24.58 27.99 4.07
N LEU A 206 -23.97 27.17 4.97
CA LEU A 206 -23.47 27.65 6.25
C LEU A 206 -22.38 28.72 6.09
N ALA A 207 -21.44 28.48 5.18
CA ALA A 207 -20.34 29.40 4.93
C ALA A 207 -20.85 30.75 4.41
N LYS A 208 -21.77 30.75 3.46
CA LYS A 208 -22.42 31.96 2.90
C LYS A 208 -23.24 32.70 3.95
N TYR A 209 -24.01 31.97 4.77
CA TYR A 209 -24.81 32.57 5.84
C TYR A 209 -23.94 33.31 6.85
N LEU A 210 -22.89 32.65 7.35
CA LEU A 210 -21.94 33.24 8.28
C LEU A 210 -21.21 34.46 7.67
N ALA A 211 -20.89 34.40 6.38
CA ALA A 211 -20.26 35.51 5.68
C ALA A 211 -21.16 36.74 5.58
N ALA A 212 -22.44 36.53 5.31
CA ALA A 212 -23.41 37.60 5.19
C ALA A 212 -23.81 38.20 6.56
N LYS A 213 -24.04 37.35 7.56
CA LYS A 213 -24.51 37.78 8.88
C LYS A 213 -23.41 38.40 9.74
N TYR A 214 -22.19 37.88 9.63
CA TYR A 214 -21.05 38.29 10.47
C TYR A 214 -19.85 38.79 9.62
N PRO A 215 -20.03 39.90 8.90
CA PRO A 215 -18.96 40.45 8.05
C PRO A 215 -17.75 40.85 8.90
N GLY A 216 -16.55 40.58 8.43
CA GLY A 216 -15.30 40.93 9.11
C GLY A 216 -14.91 40.02 10.30
N MET A 217 -15.78 39.15 10.77
CA MET A 217 -15.42 38.20 11.84
C MET A 217 -14.62 37.02 11.29
N LYS A 218 -13.66 36.51 12.08
CA LYS A 218 -12.93 35.30 11.74
C LYS A 218 -13.90 34.12 11.73
N ARG A 219 -13.96 33.39 10.64
CA ARG A 219 -14.86 32.24 10.46
C ARG A 219 -14.13 30.95 10.17
N PHE A 220 -12.86 31.02 9.72
CA PHE A 220 -12.07 29.90 9.28
C PHE A 220 -12.87 28.94 8.38
N GLY A 221 -13.42 29.48 7.30
CA GLY A 221 -14.29 28.76 6.37
C GLY A 221 -13.63 27.53 5.75
N ILE A 222 -14.45 26.77 5.04
CA ILE A 222 -14.03 25.55 4.35
C ILE A 222 -13.84 25.80 2.84
N ASP A 223 -13.89 27.04 2.43
CA ASP A 223 -13.92 27.48 1.03
C ASP A 223 -12.90 26.74 0.17
N GLY A 224 -13.35 26.08 -0.90
CA GLY A 224 -12.54 25.24 -1.79
C GLY A 224 -12.28 23.82 -1.28
N SER A 225 -12.80 23.46 -0.12
CA SER A 225 -12.66 22.11 0.49
C SER A 225 -13.98 21.57 1.02
N GLU A 226 -15.11 21.98 0.44
CA GLU A 226 -16.46 21.59 0.85
C GLU A 226 -16.67 20.09 0.79
N SER A 227 -15.96 19.38 -0.08
CA SER A 227 -15.95 17.92 -0.19
C SER A 227 -15.49 17.21 1.08
N LEU A 228 -14.84 17.91 2.02
CA LEU A 228 -14.50 17.36 3.34
C LEU A 228 -15.76 16.95 4.12
N VAL A 229 -16.88 17.66 3.97
CA VAL A 229 -18.13 17.37 4.70
C VAL A 229 -18.72 16.01 4.29
N PRO A 230 -19.01 15.74 3.02
CA PRO A 230 -19.50 14.42 2.61
C PRO A 230 -18.46 13.31 2.81
N LEU A 231 -17.14 13.62 2.72
CA LEU A 231 -16.09 12.66 2.98
C LEU A 231 -16.11 12.18 4.43
N VAL A 232 -16.14 13.10 5.39
CA VAL A 232 -16.13 12.75 6.82
C VAL A 232 -17.42 12.06 7.21
N ASP A 233 -18.57 12.49 6.69
CA ASP A 233 -19.85 11.80 6.88
C ASP A 233 -19.76 10.34 6.41
N ALA A 234 -19.27 10.10 5.19
CA ALA A 234 -19.08 8.74 4.65
C ALA A 234 -18.11 7.90 5.50
N VAL A 235 -17.04 8.50 6.02
CA VAL A 235 -16.11 7.81 6.94
C VAL A 235 -16.82 7.37 8.22
N ILE A 236 -17.63 8.24 8.84
CA ILE A 236 -18.40 7.90 10.05
C ILE A 236 -19.36 6.75 9.76
N GLN A 237 -20.15 6.85 8.67
CA GLN A 237 -21.13 5.83 8.30
C GLN A 237 -20.45 4.47 8.06
N ASN A 238 -19.32 4.46 7.36
CA ASN A 238 -18.55 3.23 7.10
C ASN A 238 -17.91 2.66 8.39
N CYS A 239 -17.33 3.50 9.22
CA CYS A 239 -16.73 3.06 10.48
C CYS A 239 -17.78 2.43 11.41
N GLY A 240 -18.96 3.06 11.53
CA GLY A 240 -20.07 2.52 12.31
C GLY A 240 -20.56 1.18 11.77
N SER A 241 -20.71 1.05 10.45
CA SER A 241 -21.10 -0.22 9.81
C SER A 241 -20.09 -1.34 10.04
N LEU A 242 -18.82 -1.01 10.31
CA LEU A 242 -17.74 -1.94 10.64
C LEU A 242 -17.60 -2.18 12.16
N GLY A 243 -18.50 -1.62 12.98
CA GLY A 243 -18.56 -1.83 14.42
C GLY A 243 -17.71 -0.86 15.25
N ALA A 244 -17.29 0.28 14.71
CA ALA A 244 -16.66 1.32 15.51
C ALA A 244 -17.71 2.01 16.42
N ASN A 245 -17.46 2.00 17.73
CA ASN A 245 -18.36 2.58 18.72
C ASN A 245 -18.02 4.04 19.04
N GLN A 246 -16.81 4.47 18.75
CA GLN A 246 -16.37 5.84 19.02
C GLN A 246 -15.40 6.30 17.94
N ILE A 247 -15.56 7.55 17.51
CA ILE A 247 -14.65 8.21 16.57
C ILE A 247 -14.24 9.55 17.19
N CYS A 248 -12.93 9.79 17.27
CA CYS A 248 -12.37 11.04 17.77
C CYS A 248 -11.77 11.84 16.63
N PHE A 249 -12.22 13.08 16.44
CA PHE A 249 -11.69 13.97 15.42
C PHE A 249 -10.74 14.99 16.02
N GLY A 250 -9.49 14.96 15.57
CA GLY A 250 -8.48 15.99 15.82
C GLY A 250 -8.26 16.85 14.58
N MET A 251 -8.56 18.14 14.68
CA MET A 251 -8.39 19.06 13.54
C MET A 251 -8.10 20.49 13.99
N ALA A 252 -7.44 21.26 13.12
CA ALA A 252 -7.26 22.70 13.30
C ALA A 252 -8.59 23.44 13.11
N HIS A 253 -8.55 24.77 13.11
CA HIS A 253 -9.75 25.61 13.06
C HIS A 253 -10.41 25.70 11.68
N ARG A 254 -9.65 25.55 10.56
CA ARG A 254 -10.22 25.67 9.21
C ARG A 254 -11.23 24.56 8.92
N GLY A 255 -12.45 24.96 8.53
CA GLY A 255 -13.55 24.05 8.26
C GLY A 255 -14.21 23.45 9.51
N ARG A 256 -13.69 23.71 10.73
CA ARG A 256 -14.17 23.08 11.96
C ARG A 256 -15.64 23.37 12.24
N LEU A 257 -16.09 24.62 12.09
CA LEU A 257 -17.48 24.99 12.33
C LEU A 257 -18.43 24.25 11.39
N ASN A 258 -18.01 24.04 10.16
CA ASN A 258 -18.78 23.31 9.18
C ASN A 258 -18.93 21.83 9.54
N LEU A 259 -17.87 21.18 10.00
CA LEU A 259 -17.95 19.80 10.48
C LEU A 259 -18.78 19.67 11.76
N LEU A 260 -18.67 20.61 12.71
CA LEU A 260 -19.48 20.59 13.92
C LEU A 260 -20.98 20.64 13.62
N VAL A 261 -21.40 21.46 12.68
CA VAL A 261 -22.83 21.62 12.32
C VAL A 261 -23.28 20.52 11.36
N ASN A 262 -22.60 20.37 10.22
CA ASN A 262 -23.13 19.55 9.13
C ASN A 262 -22.80 18.07 9.25
N VAL A 263 -21.84 17.68 10.09
CA VAL A 263 -21.47 16.29 10.31
C VAL A 263 -21.78 15.81 11.72
N LEU A 264 -21.33 16.56 12.73
CA LEU A 264 -21.49 16.15 14.13
C LEU A 264 -22.85 16.60 14.73
N GLY A 265 -23.66 17.34 14.01
CA GLY A 265 -25.02 17.70 14.41
C GLY A 265 -25.09 18.79 15.50
N LYS A 266 -24.05 19.64 15.65
CA LYS A 266 -24.15 20.82 16.51
C LYS A 266 -25.27 21.72 15.99
N PHE A 267 -26.17 22.14 16.91
CA PHE A 267 -27.30 22.96 16.51
C PHE A 267 -26.81 24.33 15.98
N PRO A 268 -27.26 24.80 14.82
CA PRO A 268 -26.80 26.06 14.23
C PRO A 268 -27.05 27.27 15.15
N ALA A 269 -28.14 27.28 15.89
CA ALA A 269 -28.44 28.38 16.81
C ALA A 269 -27.39 28.54 17.92
N ASP A 270 -26.85 27.42 18.45
CA ASP A 270 -25.77 27.45 19.46
C ASP A 270 -24.48 28.02 18.89
N LEU A 271 -24.22 27.75 17.61
CA LEU A 271 -23.09 28.35 16.92
C LEU A 271 -23.30 29.87 16.71
N PHE A 272 -24.50 30.28 16.29
CA PHE A 272 -24.80 31.68 16.05
C PHE A 272 -24.79 32.50 17.32
N SER A 273 -25.33 31.96 18.43
CA SER A 273 -25.22 32.62 19.76
C SER A 273 -23.77 32.89 20.16
N ALA A 274 -22.85 31.95 19.88
CA ALA A 274 -21.44 32.17 20.15
C ALA A 274 -20.79 33.28 19.27
N PHE A 275 -21.39 33.59 18.12
CA PHE A 275 -20.98 34.75 17.31
C PHE A 275 -21.64 36.06 17.80
N ASP A 276 -22.89 36.01 18.26
CA ASP A 276 -23.63 37.18 18.79
C ASP A 276 -23.08 37.62 20.14
N GLU A 277 -22.70 36.69 21.05
CA GLU A 277 -22.17 36.93 22.38
C GLU A 277 -20.70 37.36 22.46
N SER A 278 -20.06 37.59 21.31
CA SER A 278 -18.61 37.89 21.20
C SER A 278 -18.15 39.20 21.90
N GLY A 279 -19.02 39.83 22.72
CA GLY A 279 -18.72 40.99 23.51
C GLY A 279 -18.72 40.83 25.03
N GLU A 280 -19.26 39.73 25.61
CA GLU A 280 -19.63 39.72 27.05
C GLU A 280 -19.19 38.51 27.89
N LEU A 281 -18.33 37.64 27.39
CA LEU A 281 -17.72 36.63 28.26
C LEU A 281 -16.56 37.27 29.05
N GLU A 282 -16.91 37.84 30.21
CA GLU A 282 -15.91 38.31 31.23
C GLU A 282 -14.97 37.14 31.57
N GLY A 283 -13.70 37.30 31.26
CA GLY A 283 -12.62 36.44 31.73
C GLY A 283 -12.00 35.46 30.74
N ALA A 284 -12.50 35.33 29.51
CA ALA A 284 -11.83 34.57 28.48
C ALA A 284 -11.21 35.52 27.45
N ASN A 285 -9.97 35.26 27.06
CA ASN A 285 -9.31 35.92 25.91
C ASN A 285 -10.11 35.57 24.65
N THR A 286 -11.10 36.38 24.31
CA THR A 286 -12.27 36.06 23.51
C THR A 286 -12.03 35.94 21.98
N GLY A 287 -10.80 36.10 21.53
CA GLY A 287 -10.54 36.14 20.07
C GLY A 287 -10.62 34.77 19.36
N ASP A 288 -10.28 33.68 20.01
CA ASP A 288 -10.03 32.39 19.34
C ASP A 288 -10.76 31.18 19.94
N VAL A 289 -11.31 31.26 21.14
CA VAL A 289 -11.85 30.12 21.91
C VAL A 289 -13.08 29.47 21.27
N LYS A 290 -13.96 30.25 20.65
CA LYS A 290 -15.20 29.75 20.02
C LYS A 290 -14.96 28.79 18.86
N TYR A 291 -13.80 28.87 18.21
CA TYR A 291 -13.45 27.98 17.09
C TYR A 291 -12.82 26.66 17.57
N HIS A 292 -12.35 26.62 18.81
CA HIS A 292 -11.66 25.46 19.38
C HIS A 292 -12.49 24.70 20.40
N LEU A 293 -13.74 25.07 20.62
CA LEU A 293 -14.66 24.35 21.48
C LEU A 293 -14.84 22.90 21.02
N GLY A 294 -14.76 21.96 21.97
CA GLY A 294 -15.08 20.57 21.74
C GLY A 294 -16.59 20.38 21.54
N PHE A 295 -16.94 19.28 20.89
CA PHE A 295 -18.32 18.84 20.72
C PHE A 295 -18.37 17.32 20.68
N SER A 296 -19.39 16.72 21.29
CA SER A 296 -19.64 15.30 21.23
C SER A 296 -21.12 15.07 20.96
N SER A 297 -21.42 14.10 20.13
CA SER A 297 -22.79 13.71 19.79
C SER A 297 -22.84 12.22 19.46
N ASN A 298 -24.02 11.65 19.57
CA ASN A 298 -24.31 10.33 19.03
C ASN A 298 -24.80 10.47 17.58
N ILE A 299 -24.33 9.59 16.71
CA ILE A 299 -24.68 9.60 15.29
C ILE A 299 -25.18 8.21 14.92
N ASN A 300 -26.39 8.15 14.38
CA ASN A 300 -26.94 6.90 13.85
C ASN A 300 -26.20 6.47 12.57
N THR A 301 -25.74 5.24 12.58
CA THR A 301 -25.09 4.59 11.44
C THR A 301 -25.79 3.27 11.11
N PRO A 302 -25.53 2.65 9.94
CA PRO A 302 -26.08 1.33 9.63
C PRO A 302 -25.68 0.24 10.63
N GLY A 303 -24.60 0.44 11.40
CA GLY A 303 -24.16 -0.46 12.46
C GLY A 303 -24.78 -0.20 13.85
N GLY A 304 -25.59 0.86 13.97
CA GLY A 304 -26.20 1.34 15.21
C GLY A 304 -25.74 2.76 15.55
N GLU A 305 -26.10 3.18 16.78
CA GLU A 305 -25.72 4.49 17.37
C GLU A 305 -24.30 4.47 17.92
#